data_65c9f0b41e719e46b21e0363b4a9cf6d
#
_entry.id   65c9f0b41e719e46b21e0363b4a9cf6d
#
_cell.length_a   1.000
_cell.length_b   1.000
_cell.length_c   1.000
_cell.angle_alpha   90.00
_cell.angle_beta   90.00
_cell.angle_gamma   90.00
#
_symmetry.space_group_name_H-M   'P 1'
#
loop_
_entity.id
_entity.type
_entity.pdbx_description
1 polymer ?
#
loop_
_entity_poly.entity_id
_entity_poly.type
_entity_poly.pdbx_seq_one_letter_code
_entity_poly.pdbx_strand_id
1 'polypeptide(L)'
;MKEWIAILRISLQFFTILPLAKTVQWTEKRTARSLFVLPWIGMLLGLMFYSFLQLLQSSPITTIVDSILVLLLPLVLTGGLHLDGWMDVSDAYFSHQSKEKKLQILSDPHVGSFAILSLMVLLLLRFSAIYELASLSSLSVWACITVFTLPRIGAAFLVMRDKPAKDTGLAAYFQKGVTKRSTYAFIVMSLFLVAIFTVFIDNKFIIFFFAGFLWLWIRFYRSQFGGVTGDVIGATIEGGETFLWIILWLSHVFATA
;
A
#
# COMPACT_ATOMS: atom_id res chain seq x y z
N MET A 1 -11.25 2.28 26.18
CA MET A 1 -9.94 2.90 26.01
C MET A 1 -8.81 1.86 25.85
N LYS A 2 -8.61 0.89 26.76
CA LYS A 2 -7.54 -0.15 26.69
C LYS A 2 -7.54 -0.98 25.37
N GLU A 3 -8.72 -1.35 24.83
CA GLU A 3 -8.84 -2.15 23.59
C GLU A 3 -8.36 -1.39 22.35
N TRP A 4 -8.71 -0.12 22.20
CA TRP A 4 -8.27 0.67 21.04
C TRP A 4 -6.77 0.94 21.05
N ILE A 5 -6.18 1.14 22.24
CA ILE A 5 -4.73 1.26 22.38
C ILE A 5 -4.04 -0.05 21.96
N ALA A 6 -4.63 -1.20 22.32
CA ALA A 6 -4.10 -2.50 21.91
C ALA A 6 -4.16 -2.70 20.39
N ILE A 7 -5.28 -2.33 19.74
CA ILE A 7 -5.44 -2.40 18.29
C ILE A 7 -4.43 -1.48 17.58
N LEU A 8 -4.31 -0.23 18.03
CA LEU A 8 -3.35 0.72 17.47
C LEU A 8 -1.90 0.22 17.60
N ARG A 9 -1.53 -0.36 18.75
CA ARG A 9 -0.20 -0.95 18.93
C ARG A 9 0.05 -2.12 17.99
N ILE A 10 -0.89 -3.06 17.86
CA ILE A 10 -0.80 -4.17 16.90
C ILE A 10 -0.59 -3.63 15.49
N SER A 11 -1.38 -2.62 15.09
CA SER A 11 -1.27 -2.02 13.76
C SER A 11 0.10 -1.39 13.51
N LEU A 12 0.59 -0.58 14.46
CA LEU A 12 1.88 0.10 14.33
C LEU A 12 3.04 -0.90 14.39
N GLN A 13 2.99 -1.91 15.28
CA GLN A 13 4.02 -2.95 15.35
C GLN A 13 4.08 -3.82 14.11
N PHE A 14 2.95 -4.05 13.43
CA PHE A 14 2.90 -4.90 12.25
C PHE A 14 3.20 -4.15 10.96
N PHE A 15 2.65 -2.94 10.80
CA PHE A 15 2.75 -2.18 9.55
C PHE A 15 3.87 -1.14 9.53
N THR A 16 4.62 -0.98 10.63
CA THR A 16 5.74 -0.03 10.72
C THR A 16 6.89 -0.61 11.54
N ILE A 17 8.08 -0.04 11.40
CA ILE A 17 9.26 -0.40 12.21
C ILE A 17 9.27 0.21 13.61
N LEU A 18 8.22 0.91 14.04
CA LEU A 18 8.21 1.61 15.31
C LEU A 18 8.38 0.65 16.49
N PRO A 19 9.43 0.80 17.32
CA PRO A 19 9.73 -0.09 18.44
C PRO A 19 8.81 0.21 19.63
N LEU A 20 7.61 -0.37 19.63
CA LEU A 20 6.68 -0.21 20.75
C LEU A 20 7.00 -1.22 21.84
N ALA A 21 7.49 -0.74 22.97
CA ALA A 21 8.09 -1.53 24.06
C ALA A 21 7.16 -2.57 24.74
N LYS A 22 5.86 -2.55 24.50
CA LYS A 22 4.91 -3.51 25.12
C LYS A 22 4.34 -4.45 24.08
N THR A 23 4.59 -5.74 24.25
CA THR A 23 3.92 -6.80 23.51
C THR A 23 2.42 -6.80 23.83
N VAL A 24 1.61 -6.90 22.81
CA VAL A 24 0.16 -7.00 22.91
C VAL A 24 -0.26 -8.39 22.46
N GLN A 25 -1.14 -9.03 23.22
CA GLN A 25 -1.69 -10.32 22.81
C GLN A 25 -2.50 -10.15 21.53
N TRP A 26 -2.11 -10.86 20.48
CA TRP A 26 -2.84 -10.94 19.22
C TRP A 26 -4.06 -11.83 19.40
N THR A 27 -5.23 -11.28 19.12
CA THR A 27 -6.48 -12.03 19.06
C THR A 27 -7.12 -11.79 17.72
N GLU A 28 -7.86 -12.76 17.21
CA GLU A 28 -8.55 -12.67 15.91
C GLU A 28 -9.36 -11.37 15.78
N LYS A 29 -10.06 -10.98 16.85
CA LYS A 29 -10.85 -9.74 16.88
C LYS A 29 -10.01 -8.47 16.79
N ARG A 30 -8.87 -8.41 17.49
CA ARG A 30 -7.96 -7.24 17.43
C ARG A 30 -7.28 -7.15 16.10
N THR A 31 -6.85 -8.28 15.57
CA THR A 31 -6.19 -8.36 14.26
C THR A 31 -7.13 -7.94 13.14
N ALA A 32 -8.38 -8.42 13.12
CA ALA A 32 -9.38 -7.95 12.16
C ALA A 32 -9.67 -6.44 12.28
N ARG A 33 -9.68 -5.89 13.52
CA ARG A 33 -9.89 -4.46 13.75
C ARG A 33 -8.68 -3.60 13.37
N SER A 34 -7.46 -4.16 13.35
CA SER A 34 -6.28 -3.42 12.91
C SER A 34 -6.35 -3.00 11.44
N LEU A 35 -7.15 -3.71 10.61
CA LEU A 35 -7.43 -3.31 9.23
C LEU A 35 -8.06 -1.92 9.11
N PHE A 36 -8.84 -1.48 10.12
CA PHE A 36 -9.41 -0.14 10.16
C PHE A 36 -8.35 0.95 10.38
N VAL A 37 -7.21 0.59 10.96
CA VAL A 37 -6.11 1.53 11.22
C VAL A 37 -5.22 1.71 9.98
N LEU A 38 -5.20 0.75 9.06
CA LEU A 38 -4.32 0.75 7.90
C LEU A 38 -4.48 2.00 7.01
N PRO A 39 -5.69 2.49 6.67
CA PRO A 39 -5.85 3.76 5.96
C PRO A 39 -5.27 4.97 6.71
N TRP A 40 -5.38 5.01 8.03
CA TRP A 40 -4.84 6.10 8.84
C TRP A 40 -3.31 6.11 8.89
N ILE A 41 -2.69 4.92 8.85
CA ILE A 41 -1.23 4.79 8.64
C ILE A 41 -0.87 5.38 7.27
N GLY A 42 -1.64 5.11 6.22
CA GLY A 42 -1.45 5.73 4.91
C GLY A 42 -1.53 7.25 4.95
N MET A 43 -2.53 7.82 5.63
CA MET A 43 -2.65 9.27 5.80
C MET A 43 -1.43 9.86 6.50
N LEU A 44 -0.96 9.22 7.56
CA LEU A 44 0.22 9.65 8.30
C LEU A 44 1.47 9.60 7.41
N LEU A 45 1.68 8.52 6.66
CA LEU A 45 2.81 8.36 5.74
C LEU A 45 2.77 9.44 4.63
N GLY A 46 1.60 9.71 4.05
CA GLY A 46 1.45 10.75 3.03
C GLY A 46 1.74 12.16 3.58
N LEU A 47 1.30 12.46 4.80
CA LEU A 47 1.61 13.70 5.49
C LEU A 47 3.11 13.82 5.78
N MET A 48 3.74 12.75 6.30
CA MET A 48 5.18 12.72 6.58
C MET A 48 6.00 12.87 5.30
N PHE A 49 5.60 12.18 4.21
CA PHE A 49 6.22 12.30 2.90
C PHE A 49 6.21 13.75 2.41
N TYR A 50 5.04 14.38 2.40
CA TYR A 50 4.89 15.78 1.97
C TYR A 50 5.70 16.74 2.84
N SER A 51 5.58 16.60 4.16
CA SER A 51 6.31 17.49 5.10
C SER A 51 7.82 17.35 4.97
N PHE A 52 8.32 16.13 4.76
CA PHE A 52 9.74 15.87 4.56
C PHE A 52 10.22 16.41 3.21
N LEU A 53 9.44 16.27 2.14
CA LEU A 53 9.76 16.91 0.85
C LEU A 53 9.86 18.43 0.97
N GLN A 54 8.91 19.09 1.64
CA GLN A 54 8.94 20.55 1.85
C GLN A 54 10.17 21.00 2.66
N LEU A 55 10.56 20.21 3.67
CA LEU A 55 11.75 20.45 4.45
C LEU A 55 13.02 20.37 3.58
N LEU A 56 13.13 19.33 2.75
CA LEU A 56 14.27 19.15 1.86
C LEU A 56 14.35 20.26 0.80
N GLN A 57 13.25 20.59 0.17
CA GLN A 57 13.18 21.67 -0.83
C GLN A 57 13.51 23.07 -0.28
N SER A 58 13.44 23.27 1.03
CA SER A 58 13.90 24.50 1.70
C SER A 58 15.40 24.55 1.92
N SER A 59 16.12 23.46 1.60
CA SER A 59 17.57 23.32 1.74
C SER A 59 18.29 23.47 0.39
N PRO A 60 19.62 23.63 0.34
CA PRO A 60 20.39 23.71 -0.92
C PRO A 60 20.62 22.33 -1.59
N ILE A 61 19.85 21.31 -1.21
CA ILE A 61 19.95 19.97 -1.77
C ILE A 61 19.28 19.94 -3.16
N THR A 62 19.78 19.12 -4.06
CA THR A 62 19.21 19.00 -5.41
C THR A 62 17.93 18.18 -5.41
N THR A 63 16.98 18.50 -6.27
CA THR A 63 15.69 17.80 -6.40
C THR A 63 15.85 16.28 -6.60
N ILE A 64 16.92 15.84 -7.27
CA ILE A 64 17.18 14.41 -7.47
C ILE A 64 17.44 13.70 -6.12
N VAL A 65 18.23 14.32 -5.23
CA VAL A 65 18.51 13.77 -3.90
C VAL A 65 17.28 13.85 -3.01
N ASP A 66 16.53 14.96 -3.06
CA ASP A 66 15.24 15.08 -2.35
C ASP A 66 14.30 13.95 -2.73
N SER A 67 14.17 13.67 -4.02
CA SER A 67 13.29 12.61 -4.55
C SER A 67 13.72 11.21 -4.11
N ILE A 68 15.02 10.96 -4.03
CA ILE A 68 15.54 9.69 -3.48
C ILE A 68 15.20 9.58 -1.99
N LEU A 69 15.45 10.64 -1.22
CA LEU A 69 15.23 10.61 0.23
C LEU A 69 13.75 10.43 0.58
N VAL A 70 12.83 11.13 -0.12
CA VAL A 70 11.39 10.97 0.13
C VAL A 70 10.86 9.62 -0.38
N LEU A 71 11.43 9.06 -1.45
CA LEU A 71 11.13 7.70 -1.90
C LEU A 71 11.48 6.66 -0.84
N LEU A 72 12.64 6.80 -0.19
CA LEU A 72 13.14 5.88 0.83
C LEU A 72 12.37 5.99 2.16
N LEU A 73 11.81 7.16 2.48
CA LEU A 73 11.13 7.40 3.76
C LEU A 73 10.05 6.36 4.07
N PRO A 74 9.01 6.13 3.23
CA PRO A 74 7.98 5.12 3.51
C PRO A 74 8.54 3.70 3.54
N LEU A 75 9.54 3.38 2.71
CA LEU A 75 10.19 2.07 2.71
C LEU A 75 10.88 1.78 4.04
N VAL A 76 11.60 2.75 4.57
CA VAL A 76 12.23 2.65 5.90
C VAL A 76 11.17 2.55 6.99
N LEU A 77 10.15 3.41 6.98
CA LEU A 77 9.12 3.44 8.01
C LEU A 77 8.27 2.17 8.07
N THR A 78 8.07 1.48 6.95
CA THR A 78 7.34 0.20 6.87
C THR A 78 8.25 -1.02 6.98
N GLY A 79 9.57 -0.81 7.02
CA GLY A 79 10.56 -1.90 7.08
C GLY A 79 10.59 -2.77 5.82
N GLY A 80 10.09 -2.28 4.69
CA GLY A 80 10.05 -3.02 3.43
C GLY A 80 9.01 -4.15 3.37
N LEU A 81 8.16 -4.31 4.40
CA LEU A 81 7.20 -5.42 4.49
C LEU A 81 6.30 -5.58 3.25
N HIS A 82 5.82 -4.46 2.70
CA HIS A 82 4.93 -4.50 1.54
C HIS A 82 5.72 -4.72 0.25
N LEU A 83 6.95 -4.24 0.21
CA LEU A 83 7.86 -4.39 -0.92
C LEU A 83 8.27 -5.84 -1.14
N ASP A 84 8.51 -6.57 -0.04
CA ASP A 84 8.73 -8.01 -0.05
C ASP A 84 7.57 -8.74 -0.74
N GLY A 85 6.32 -8.42 -0.35
CA GLY A 85 5.14 -8.97 -1.02
C GLY A 85 5.04 -8.65 -2.52
N TRP A 86 5.49 -7.46 -2.97
CA TRP A 86 5.58 -7.15 -4.40
C TRP A 86 6.61 -8.06 -5.10
N MET A 87 7.75 -8.25 -4.48
CA MET A 87 8.83 -9.10 -5.01
C MET A 87 8.37 -10.56 -5.15
N ASP A 88 7.75 -11.11 -4.10
CA ASP A 88 7.27 -12.48 -4.06
C ASP A 88 6.18 -12.75 -5.08
N VAL A 89 5.18 -11.84 -5.19
CA VAL A 89 4.12 -11.93 -6.20
C VAL A 89 4.71 -11.89 -7.60
N SER A 90 5.71 -11.05 -7.84
CA SER A 90 6.36 -10.93 -9.14
C SER A 90 7.13 -12.20 -9.50
N ASP A 91 7.92 -12.75 -8.57
CA ASP A 91 8.67 -13.97 -8.80
C ASP A 91 7.75 -15.17 -9.06
N ALA A 92 6.70 -15.31 -8.24
CA ALA A 92 5.69 -16.33 -8.43
C ALA A 92 4.94 -16.20 -9.77
N TYR A 93 4.62 -14.97 -10.19
CA TYR A 93 3.92 -14.73 -11.45
C TYR A 93 4.77 -15.10 -12.67
N PHE A 94 5.99 -14.60 -12.74
CA PHE A 94 6.90 -14.81 -13.87
C PHE A 94 7.53 -16.21 -13.90
N SER A 95 7.32 -17.03 -12.85
CA SER A 95 7.68 -18.44 -12.88
C SER A 95 6.89 -19.28 -13.90
N HIS A 96 5.75 -18.75 -14.39
CA HIS A 96 4.82 -19.43 -15.30
C HIS A 96 4.34 -20.81 -14.82
N GLN A 97 4.36 -21.06 -13.50
CA GLN A 97 3.97 -22.32 -12.88
C GLN A 97 2.47 -22.43 -12.63
N SER A 98 2.00 -23.62 -12.19
CA SER A 98 0.63 -23.81 -11.71
C SER A 98 0.33 -22.96 -10.46
N LYS A 99 -0.95 -22.75 -10.12
CA LYS A 99 -1.34 -21.98 -8.92
C LYS A 99 -0.74 -22.55 -7.64
N GLU A 100 -0.75 -23.86 -7.49
CA GLU A 100 -0.20 -24.57 -6.33
C GLU A 100 1.30 -24.30 -6.19
N LYS A 101 2.03 -24.34 -7.31
CA LYS A 101 3.46 -24.07 -7.34
C LYS A 101 3.77 -22.61 -7.07
N LYS A 102 2.99 -21.68 -7.63
CA LYS A 102 3.08 -20.24 -7.31
C LYS A 102 2.89 -19.97 -5.82
N LEU A 103 1.91 -20.62 -5.18
CA LEU A 103 1.70 -20.51 -3.74
C LEU A 103 2.86 -21.09 -2.92
N GLN A 104 3.61 -22.06 -3.44
CA GLN A 104 4.86 -22.56 -2.83
C GLN A 104 5.97 -21.51 -2.95
N ILE A 105 6.14 -20.89 -4.14
CA ILE A 105 7.12 -19.82 -4.37
C ILE A 105 6.88 -18.66 -3.42
N LEU A 106 5.64 -18.20 -3.20
CA LEU A 106 5.32 -17.17 -2.20
C LEU A 106 5.72 -17.55 -0.75
N SER A 107 6.09 -18.78 -0.49
CA SER A 107 6.52 -19.25 0.83
C SER A 107 7.99 -19.64 0.86
N ASP A 108 8.71 -19.45 -0.23
CA ASP A 108 10.13 -19.73 -0.36
C ASP A 108 10.94 -18.50 0.12
N PRO A 109 11.85 -18.63 1.08
CA PRO A 109 12.65 -17.50 1.54
C PRO A 109 13.72 -17.02 0.55
N HIS A 110 13.90 -17.72 -0.58
CA HIS A 110 14.87 -17.33 -1.59
C HIS A 110 14.30 -16.29 -2.55
N VAL A 111 15.08 -15.26 -2.81
CA VAL A 111 14.72 -14.20 -3.76
C VAL A 111 15.09 -14.62 -5.18
N GLY A 112 14.08 -14.67 -6.06
CA GLY A 112 14.30 -14.97 -7.47
C GLY A 112 14.72 -13.74 -8.29
N SER A 113 15.21 -13.98 -9.50
CA SER A 113 15.66 -12.91 -10.40
C SER A 113 14.54 -11.97 -10.82
N PHE A 114 13.33 -12.47 -11.01
CA PHE A 114 12.18 -11.64 -11.37
C PHE A 114 11.71 -10.75 -10.22
N ALA A 115 11.89 -11.16 -8.97
CA ALA A 115 11.66 -10.32 -7.79
C ALA A 115 12.54 -9.06 -7.87
N ILE A 116 13.85 -9.22 -8.14
CA ILE A 116 14.82 -8.12 -8.26
C ILE A 116 14.49 -7.22 -9.44
N LEU A 117 14.23 -7.79 -10.63
CA LEU A 117 13.89 -7.02 -11.82
C LEU A 117 12.61 -6.20 -11.63
N SER A 118 11.57 -6.80 -11.06
CA SER A 118 10.31 -6.12 -10.79
C SER A 118 10.46 -5.00 -9.76
N LEU A 119 11.26 -5.21 -8.72
CA LEU A 119 11.62 -4.21 -7.73
C LEU A 119 12.30 -3.00 -8.38
N MET A 120 13.32 -3.24 -9.24
CA MET A 120 14.01 -2.18 -9.95
C MET A 120 13.05 -1.36 -10.82
N VAL A 121 12.19 -2.02 -11.58
CA VAL A 121 11.19 -1.34 -12.44
C VAL A 121 10.23 -0.53 -11.59
N LEU A 122 9.69 -1.10 -10.49
CA LEU A 122 8.79 -0.41 -9.59
C LEU A 122 9.41 0.87 -9.03
N LEU A 123 10.63 0.76 -8.48
CA LEU A 123 11.32 1.89 -7.84
C LEU A 123 11.74 2.96 -8.85
N LEU A 124 12.20 2.58 -10.05
CA LEU A 124 12.55 3.52 -11.10
C LEU A 124 11.34 4.30 -11.61
N LEU A 125 10.20 3.64 -11.85
CA LEU A 125 8.97 4.29 -12.25
C LEU A 125 8.45 5.24 -11.17
N ARG A 126 8.46 4.80 -9.91
CA ARG A 126 8.05 5.63 -8.77
C ARG A 126 8.97 6.83 -8.59
N PHE A 127 10.28 6.62 -8.65
CA PHE A 127 11.28 7.67 -8.57
C PHE A 127 11.09 8.72 -9.68
N SER A 128 10.93 8.28 -10.93
CA SER A 128 10.75 9.18 -12.08
C SER A 128 9.51 10.07 -11.90
N ALA A 129 8.39 9.48 -11.49
CA ALA A 129 7.16 10.24 -11.26
C ALA A 129 7.30 11.24 -10.11
N ILE A 130 7.93 10.84 -8.99
CA ILE A 130 8.16 11.71 -7.83
C ILE A 130 9.12 12.85 -8.22
N TYR A 131 10.22 12.56 -8.93
CA TYR A 131 11.21 13.54 -9.35
C TYR A 131 10.60 14.62 -10.24
N GLU A 132 9.84 14.23 -11.26
CA GLU A 132 9.17 15.16 -12.17
C GLU A 132 8.17 16.05 -11.39
N LEU A 133 7.29 15.45 -10.59
CA LEU A 133 6.30 16.20 -9.81
C LEU A 133 6.93 17.13 -8.77
N ALA A 134 8.03 16.72 -8.14
CA ALA A 134 8.77 17.54 -7.18
C ALA A 134 9.49 18.71 -7.88
N SER A 135 10.08 18.46 -9.07
CA SER A 135 10.76 19.49 -9.89
C SER A 135 9.80 20.59 -10.35
N LEU A 136 8.55 20.23 -10.59
CA LEU A 136 7.49 21.16 -11.02
C LEU A 136 6.76 21.82 -9.85
N SER A 137 7.14 21.52 -8.60
CA SER A 137 6.44 21.98 -7.39
C SER A 137 4.92 21.73 -7.42
N SER A 138 4.51 20.66 -8.10
CA SER A 138 3.09 20.36 -8.36
C SER A 138 2.46 19.40 -7.35
N LEU A 139 3.24 18.96 -6.33
CA LEU A 139 2.74 18.06 -5.31
C LEU A 139 1.97 18.80 -4.22
N SER A 140 0.69 18.47 -4.06
CA SER A 140 -0.10 18.92 -2.91
C SER A 140 -0.06 17.89 -1.78
N VAL A 141 -0.29 18.36 -0.54
CA VAL A 141 -0.39 17.47 0.63
C VAL A 141 -1.51 16.43 0.45
N TRP A 142 -2.62 16.82 -0.19
CA TRP A 142 -3.74 15.92 -0.43
C TRP A 142 -3.45 14.86 -1.48
N ALA A 143 -2.64 15.18 -2.50
CA ALA A 143 -2.17 14.21 -3.46
C ALA A 143 -1.30 13.14 -2.76
N CYS A 144 -0.34 13.55 -1.95
CA CYS A 144 0.51 12.64 -1.18
C CYS A 144 -0.32 11.76 -0.22
N ILE A 145 -1.23 12.36 0.57
CA ILE A 145 -2.12 11.62 1.47
C ILE A 145 -2.94 10.59 0.68
N THR A 146 -3.49 10.96 -0.47
CA THR A 146 -4.33 10.06 -1.28
C THR A 146 -3.53 8.89 -1.83
N VAL A 147 -2.33 9.12 -2.36
CA VAL A 147 -1.45 8.05 -2.90
C VAL A 147 -1.14 6.99 -1.84
N PHE A 148 -0.85 7.38 -0.61
CA PHE A 148 -0.54 6.42 0.44
C PHE A 148 -1.79 5.80 1.09
N THR A 149 -2.94 6.45 1.05
CA THR A 149 -4.16 5.97 1.72
C THR A 149 -5.00 5.03 0.86
N LEU A 150 -5.21 5.36 -0.43
CA LEU A 150 -6.08 4.55 -1.29
C LEU A 150 -5.61 3.10 -1.43
N PRO A 151 -4.30 2.80 -1.66
CA PRO A 151 -3.84 1.41 -1.73
C PRO A 151 -4.04 0.65 -0.41
N ARG A 152 -3.93 1.32 0.73
CA ARG A 152 -4.19 0.71 2.05
C ARG A 152 -5.68 0.45 2.29
N ILE A 153 -6.56 1.32 1.81
CA ILE A 153 -8.00 1.04 1.77
C ILE A 153 -8.25 -0.18 0.89
N GLY A 154 -7.67 -0.23 -0.31
CA GLY A 154 -7.77 -1.37 -1.21
C GLY A 154 -7.30 -2.67 -0.56
N ALA A 155 -6.10 -2.70 0.00
CA ALA A 155 -5.51 -3.85 0.66
C ALA A 155 -6.38 -4.38 1.83
N ALA A 156 -6.85 -3.49 2.72
CA ALA A 156 -7.74 -3.88 3.81
C ALA A 156 -9.10 -4.39 3.30
N PHE A 157 -9.65 -3.77 2.24
CA PHE A 157 -10.87 -4.22 1.59
C PHE A 157 -10.72 -5.64 1.04
N LEU A 158 -9.60 -5.97 0.38
CA LEU A 158 -9.33 -7.30 -0.14
C LEU A 158 -9.34 -8.36 0.97
N VAL A 159 -8.65 -8.08 2.09
CA VAL A 159 -8.66 -8.98 3.26
C VAL A 159 -10.06 -9.19 3.81
N MET A 160 -10.88 -8.13 3.88
CA MET A 160 -12.22 -8.23 4.45
C MET A 160 -13.25 -8.89 3.53
N ARG A 161 -13.03 -8.84 2.22
CA ARG A 161 -14.05 -9.21 1.22
C ARG A 161 -13.74 -10.52 0.50
N ASP A 162 -12.46 -10.79 0.25
CA ASP A 162 -12.05 -11.91 -0.60
C ASP A 162 -11.61 -13.12 0.21
N LYS A 163 -11.75 -14.33 -0.38
CA LYS A 163 -11.29 -15.53 0.29
C LYS A 163 -9.76 -15.59 0.35
N PRO A 164 -9.17 -16.18 1.40
CA PRO A 164 -7.75 -16.42 1.45
C PRO A 164 -7.37 -17.49 0.41
N ALA A 165 -6.15 -17.37 -0.15
CA ALA A 165 -5.62 -18.37 -1.09
C ALA A 165 -5.21 -19.67 -0.39
N LYS A 166 -4.91 -19.60 0.91
CA LYS A 166 -4.56 -20.73 1.79
C LYS A 166 -5.35 -20.60 3.10
N ASP A 167 -5.69 -21.73 3.72
CA ASP A 167 -6.37 -21.75 5.03
C ASP A 167 -5.45 -21.32 6.19
N THR A 168 -4.17 -21.18 5.91
CA THR A 168 -3.12 -20.76 6.85
C THR A 168 -2.43 -19.49 6.37
N GLY A 169 -1.64 -18.84 7.25
CA GLY A 169 -0.90 -17.63 6.94
C GLY A 169 -1.61 -16.35 7.36
N LEU A 170 -0.96 -15.22 7.09
CA LEU A 170 -1.39 -13.90 7.60
C LEU A 170 -2.78 -13.50 7.11
N ALA A 171 -3.07 -13.62 5.81
CA ALA A 171 -4.38 -13.24 5.26
C ALA A 171 -5.53 -14.02 5.92
N ALA A 172 -5.38 -15.35 6.04
CA ALA A 172 -6.36 -16.19 6.71
C ALA A 172 -6.52 -15.81 8.19
N TYR A 173 -5.42 -15.51 8.89
CA TYR A 173 -5.46 -15.09 10.29
C TYR A 173 -6.19 -13.77 10.48
N PHE A 174 -5.94 -12.77 9.63
CA PHE A 174 -6.64 -11.48 9.70
C PHE A 174 -8.15 -11.64 9.43
N GLN A 175 -8.53 -12.59 8.59
CA GLN A 175 -9.94 -12.83 8.23
C GLN A 175 -10.78 -13.47 9.33
N LYS A 176 -10.18 -14.30 10.20
CA LYS A 176 -10.91 -15.04 11.25
C LYS A 176 -11.80 -14.17 12.13
N GLY A 177 -11.38 -12.94 12.42
CA GLY A 177 -12.16 -11.99 13.21
C GLY A 177 -13.03 -11.02 12.40
N VAL A 178 -13.05 -11.14 11.07
CA VAL A 178 -13.86 -10.29 10.19
C VAL A 178 -15.31 -10.76 10.20
N THR A 179 -16.24 -9.82 10.33
CA THR A 179 -17.69 -10.05 10.28
C THR A 179 -18.31 -9.21 9.17
N LYS A 180 -19.49 -9.59 8.68
CA LYS A 180 -20.26 -8.79 7.72
C LYS A 180 -20.43 -7.34 8.22
N ARG A 181 -20.73 -7.17 9.52
CA ARG A 181 -20.90 -5.84 10.14
C ARG A 181 -19.60 -5.02 10.09
N SER A 182 -18.44 -5.63 10.40
CA SER A 182 -17.15 -4.94 10.29
C SER A 182 -16.82 -4.57 8.86
N THR A 183 -17.10 -5.44 7.89
CA THR A 183 -16.90 -5.14 6.46
C THR A 183 -17.75 -3.96 6.00
N TYR A 184 -19.05 -3.91 6.35
CA TYR A 184 -19.89 -2.75 6.03
C TYR A 184 -19.42 -1.47 6.71
N ALA A 185 -19.04 -1.53 7.99
CA ALA A 185 -18.50 -0.37 8.70
C ALA A 185 -17.19 0.13 8.05
N PHE A 186 -16.31 -0.77 7.61
CA PHE A 186 -15.10 -0.39 6.88
C PHE A 186 -15.42 0.26 5.53
N ILE A 187 -16.37 -0.28 4.77
CA ILE A 187 -16.80 0.31 3.49
C ILE A 187 -17.34 1.74 3.71
N VAL A 188 -18.21 1.95 4.71
CA VAL A 188 -18.74 3.28 5.04
C VAL A 188 -17.63 4.26 5.41
N MET A 189 -16.69 3.83 6.27
CA MET A 189 -15.51 4.63 6.62
C MET A 189 -14.67 4.96 5.38
N SER A 190 -14.41 3.98 4.51
CA SER A 190 -13.62 4.18 3.30
C SER A 190 -14.30 5.13 2.31
N LEU A 191 -15.61 5.02 2.10
CA LEU A 191 -16.38 5.93 1.26
C LEU A 191 -16.35 7.36 1.81
N PHE A 192 -16.43 7.53 3.14
CA PHE A 192 -16.30 8.83 3.79
C PHE A 192 -14.92 9.45 3.57
N LEU A 193 -13.84 8.67 3.73
CA LEU A 193 -12.46 9.15 3.44
C LEU A 193 -12.29 9.52 1.97
N VAL A 194 -12.79 8.68 1.05
CA VAL A 194 -12.73 8.94 -0.39
C VAL A 194 -13.52 10.21 -0.72
N ALA A 195 -14.70 10.43 -0.12
CA ALA A 195 -15.48 11.65 -0.30
C ALA A 195 -14.70 12.90 0.16
N ILE A 196 -14.02 12.83 1.31
CA ILE A 196 -13.13 13.91 1.76
C ILE A 196 -12.04 14.17 0.71
N PHE A 197 -11.36 13.13 0.24
CA PHE A 197 -10.29 13.28 -0.75
C PHE A 197 -10.78 13.92 -2.05
N THR A 198 -12.02 13.58 -2.53
CA THR A 198 -12.59 14.22 -3.72
C THR A 198 -12.83 15.73 -3.58
N VAL A 199 -12.96 16.22 -2.36
CA VAL A 199 -13.13 17.67 -2.10
C VAL A 199 -11.80 18.41 -2.18
N PHE A 200 -10.72 17.80 -1.64
CA PHE A 200 -9.47 18.49 -1.42
C PHE A 200 -8.38 18.18 -2.47
N ILE A 201 -8.53 17.11 -3.24
CA ILE A 201 -7.58 16.77 -4.31
C ILE A 201 -7.95 17.48 -5.60
N ASP A 202 -6.98 18.10 -6.26
CA ASP A 202 -7.18 18.79 -7.52
C ASP A 202 -7.54 17.80 -8.64
N ASN A 203 -6.82 16.68 -8.71
CA ASN A 203 -7.03 15.64 -9.70
C ASN A 203 -7.96 14.53 -9.20
N LYS A 204 -9.26 14.70 -9.35
CA LYS A 204 -10.28 13.72 -8.93
C LYS A 204 -10.25 12.41 -9.71
N PHE A 205 -9.69 12.41 -10.91
CA PHE A 205 -9.59 11.20 -11.75
C PHE A 205 -8.71 10.10 -11.12
N ILE A 206 -7.80 10.45 -10.23
CA ILE A 206 -6.95 9.49 -9.52
C ILE A 206 -7.76 8.40 -8.80
N ILE A 207 -8.92 8.79 -8.22
CA ILE A 207 -9.80 7.86 -7.50
C ILE A 207 -10.45 6.89 -8.48
N PHE A 208 -10.89 7.38 -9.62
CA PHE A 208 -11.48 6.56 -10.68
C PHE A 208 -10.45 5.58 -11.26
N PHE A 209 -9.24 6.06 -11.56
CA PHE A 209 -8.16 5.21 -12.06
C PHE A 209 -7.75 4.16 -11.04
N PHE A 210 -7.70 4.51 -9.75
CA PHE A 210 -7.42 3.53 -8.70
C PHE A 210 -8.50 2.45 -8.59
N ALA A 211 -9.77 2.81 -8.73
CA ALA A 211 -10.85 1.81 -8.74
C ALA A 211 -10.70 0.84 -9.92
N GLY A 212 -10.32 1.34 -11.10
CA GLY A 212 -9.99 0.51 -12.27
C GLY A 212 -8.78 -0.40 -12.02
N PHE A 213 -7.70 0.15 -11.45
CA PHE A 213 -6.53 -0.63 -11.04
C PHE A 213 -6.93 -1.75 -10.08
N LEU A 214 -7.67 -1.43 -9.02
CA LEU A 214 -8.08 -2.41 -8.01
C LEU A 214 -8.96 -3.53 -8.62
N TRP A 215 -9.86 -3.18 -9.53
CA TRP A 215 -10.68 -4.14 -10.24
C TRP A 215 -9.85 -5.11 -11.10
N LEU A 216 -8.90 -4.59 -11.88
CA LEU A 216 -7.97 -5.41 -12.67
C LEU A 216 -7.09 -6.28 -11.78
N TRP A 217 -6.58 -5.71 -10.69
CA TRP A 217 -5.74 -6.38 -9.72
C TRP A 217 -6.45 -7.56 -9.03
N ILE A 218 -7.72 -7.38 -8.66
CA ILE A 218 -8.58 -8.44 -8.11
C ILE A 218 -8.72 -9.59 -9.12
N ARG A 219 -8.95 -9.30 -10.38
CA ARG A 219 -9.04 -10.34 -11.43
C ARG A 219 -7.71 -11.07 -11.60
N PHE A 220 -6.62 -10.31 -11.58
CA PHE A 220 -5.27 -10.85 -11.71
C PHE A 220 -4.95 -11.84 -10.58
N TYR A 221 -4.94 -11.43 -9.32
CA TYR A 221 -4.50 -12.31 -8.25
C TYR A 221 -5.45 -13.50 -8.02
N ARG A 222 -6.74 -13.35 -8.23
CA ARG A 222 -7.68 -14.48 -8.20
C ARG A 222 -7.36 -15.51 -9.28
N SER A 223 -6.99 -15.07 -10.46
CA SER A 223 -6.60 -15.98 -11.55
C SER A 223 -5.28 -16.67 -11.27
N GLN A 224 -4.29 -15.96 -10.67
CA GLN A 224 -2.94 -16.44 -10.47
C GLN A 224 -2.76 -17.25 -9.18
N PHE A 225 -3.40 -16.84 -8.09
CA PHE A 225 -3.20 -17.39 -6.74
C PHE A 225 -4.48 -18.00 -6.12
N GLY A 226 -5.63 -17.78 -6.72
CA GLY A 226 -6.91 -18.30 -6.25
C GLY A 226 -7.55 -17.52 -5.08
N GLY A 227 -6.86 -16.53 -4.50
CA GLY A 227 -7.33 -15.71 -3.37
C GLY A 227 -6.25 -14.79 -2.83
N VAL A 228 -6.50 -14.19 -1.66
CA VAL A 228 -5.60 -13.24 -1.01
C VAL A 228 -4.53 -13.96 -0.19
N THR A 229 -3.27 -13.53 -0.30
CA THR A 229 -2.14 -13.87 0.59
C THR A 229 -1.62 -12.59 1.26
N GLY A 230 -0.70 -12.73 2.22
CA GLY A 230 0.04 -11.58 2.77
C GLY A 230 0.78 -10.79 1.69
N ASP A 231 1.41 -11.51 0.76
CA ASP A 231 2.20 -10.94 -0.33
C ASP A 231 1.32 -10.19 -1.33
N VAL A 232 0.14 -10.72 -1.65
CA VAL A 232 -0.87 -10.02 -2.46
C VAL A 232 -1.31 -8.70 -1.80
N ILE A 233 -1.43 -8.66 -0.46
CA ILE A 233 -1.73 -7.44 0.29
C ILE A 233 -0.60 -6.43 0.13
N GLY A 234 0.65 -6.85 0.36
CA GLY A 234 1.84 -6.01 0.16
C GLY A 234 1.95 -5.49 -1.26
N ALA A 235 1.81 -6.38 -2.25
CA ALA A 235 1.83 -6.03 -3.67
C ALA A 235 0.69 -5.07 -4.08
N THR A 236 -0.49 -5.16 -3.45
CA THR A 236 -1.59 -4.20 -3.65
C THR A 236 -1.19 -2.80 -3.21
N ILE A 237 -0.48 -2.69 -2.08
CA ILE A 237 -0.04 -1.40 -1.55
C ILE A 237 1.05 -0.82 -2.46
N GLU A 238 2.12 -1.56 -2.73
CA GLU A 238 3.26 -1.06 -3.50
C GLU A 238 2.90 -0.78 -4.96
N GLY A 239 2.21 -1.72 -5.61
CA GLY A 239 1.74 -1.53 -7.00
C GLY A 239 0.72 -0.39 -7.11
N GLY A 240 -0.19 -0.28 -6.14
CA GLY A 240 -1.16 0.79 -6.06
C GLY A 240 -0.54 2.17 -5.86
N GLU A 241 0.43 2.31 -4.96
CA GLU A 241 1.17 3.56 -4.77
C GLU A 241 1.91 3.97 -6.04
N THR A 242 2.67 3.04 -6.66
CA THR A 242 3.40 3.32 -7.89
C THR A 242 2.47 3.72 -9.03
N PHE A 243 1.36 2.99 -9.19
CA PHE A 243 0.33 3.32 -10.18
C PHE A 243 -0.21 4.73 -9.98
N LEU A 244 -0.53 5.12 -8.74
CA LEU A 244 -1.06 6.45 -8.43
C LEU A 244 -0.03 7.56 -8.65
N TRP A 245 1.25 7.34 -8.34
CA TRP A 245 2.32 8.28 -8.69
C TRP A 245 2.40 8.51 -10.19
N ILE A 246 2.33 7.44 -11.00
CA ILE A 246 2.33 7.53 -12.47
C ILE A 246 1.10 8.30 -12.97
N ILE A 247 -0.10 8.02 -12.44
CA ILE A 247 -1.33 8.73 -12.84
C ILE A 247 -1.25 10.23 -12.50
N LEU A 248 -0.72 10.59 -11.33
CA LEU A 248 -0.51 12.00 -10.98
C LEU A 248 0.45 12.69 -11.94
N TRP A 249 1.56 12.06 -12.25
CA TRP A 249 2.54 12.58 -13.19
C TRP A 249 1.95 12.74 -14.60
N LEU A 250 1.31 11.70 -15.14
CA LEU A 250 0.67 11.78 -16.46
C LEU A 250 -0.41 12.85 -16.51
N SER A 251 -1.23 12.96 -15.48
CA SER A 251 -2.28 13.98 -15.43
C SER A 251 -1.71 15.41 -15.44
N HIS A 252 -0.54 15.62 -14.81
CA HIS A 252 0.15 16.91 -14.88
C HIS A 252 0.66 17.19 -16.29
N VAL A 253 1.33 16.22 -16.93
CA VAL A 253 1.84 16.34 -18.29
C VAL A 253 0.72 16.69 -19.30
N PHE A 254 -0.41 15.99 -19.23
CA PHE A 254 -1.54 16.24 -20.13
C PHE A 254 -2.36 17.49 -19.82
N ALA A 255 -2.25 18.02 -18.59
CA ALA A 255 -2.90 19.29 -18.24
C ALA A 255 -2.08 20.52 -18.66
N THR A 256 -0.79 20.34 -18.94
CA THR A 256 0.16 21.42 -19.32
C THR A 256 0.54 21.38 -20.81
N ALA A 257 0.14 20.33 -21.54
CA ALA A 257 0.29 20.18 -22.99
C ALA A 257 -0.87 20.83 -23.74
#